data_c1f626ced832b745db8ff28ab769ce4b
#
_entry.id   c1f626ced832b745db8ff28ab769ce4b
#
_cell.length_a   1.000
_cell.length_b   1.000
_cell.length_c   1.000
_cell.angle_alpha   90.00
_cell.angle_beta   90.00
_cell.angle_gamma   90.00
#
_symmetry.space_group_name_H-M   'P 1'
#
loop_
_entity.id
_entity.type
_entity.pdbx_description
1 polymer ?
#
loop_
_entity_poly.entity_id
_entity_poly.type
_entity_poly.pdbx_seq_one_letter_code
_entity_poly.pdbx_strand_id
1 'polypeptide(L)'
;SVNWLPVCADAHGFVVNRSLFEQYDIPLPTDYESFVSACQAFEKVGIRGFTADYAYDYTCMETLQGLSAAELTTTEGRKWRTAYSDPASTARVGLDNAVWPGAFERMAQFIQDTHLTADDLAQTYDDVMDLFRNGEVAMYFGSSAGVKKFRDEGIDTTFLPFFSQNGEKWIMTTPYFQVALNRELEQDTARRSNAMKVLNVMLSEEAQSRIISDGQDLLSYSQNVPLRLTDYMKDVRSVVEENHMYIRIASNDFFAISKDVVSKMIAGEYTAQQAYRAFNTQLLAEEAPAADEIVLTSGKGYSNVFHADGGNAAFSVMANTLRGVYGTDVLLATANSFTGSVLQADYTQKMAVSMIMPNGLMSRQRTMTGAELKETVRAFVEGWEGGFVPFNRGSLPVVSGIAVEVEEDNGSYTLTGITRNGQPLRDDDTVTVTCLATEKQMAALPASESGTSAGEDTWVKNTWCDHVSGGGAALAEPENYITLR
;
A
#
# COMPACT_ATOMS: atom_id res chain seq x y z
N SER A 1 -10.00 23.83 -2.85
CA SER A 1 -10.67 22.86 -3.72
C SER A 1 -10.63 21.49 -3.05
N VAL A 2 -11.71 20.72 -3.15
CA VAL A 2 -11.74 19.32 -2.71
C VAL A 2 -11.33 18.46 -3.90
N ASN A 3 -10.20 17.76 -3.79
CA ASN A 3 -9.66 16.96 -4.88
C ASN A 3 -10.19 15.51 -4.89
N TRP A 4 -10.60 15.02 -3.71
CA TRP A 4 -11.18 13.68 -3.52
C TRP A 4 -12.07 13.67 -2.27
N LEU A 5 -12.93 12.67 -2.19
CA LEU A 5 -13.78 12.42 -1.02
C LEU A 5 -13.50 10.99 -0.49
N PRO A 6 -13.36 10.81 0.83
CA PRO A 6 -13.30 9.48 1.41
C PRO A 6 -14.68 8.84 1.38
N VAL A 7 -14.75 7.57 1.02
CA VAL A 7 -16.00 6.79 1.09
C VAL A 7 -16.19 6.19 2.47
N CYS A 8 -15.13 5.65 3.05
CA CYS A 8 -15.11 5.12 4.41
C CYS A 8 -13.70 5.25 5.01
N ALA A 9 -13.54 4.84 6.25
CA ALA A 9 -12.27 4.72 6.94
C ALA A 9 -12.06 3.32 7.48
N ASP A 10 -10.81 2.88 7.59
CA ASP A 10 -10.41 1.78 8.44
C ASP A 10 -9.84 2.28 9.77
N ALA A 11 -9.77 1.39 10.75
CA ALA A 11 -9.13 1.65 12.04
C ALA A 11 -7.75 1.00 12.05
N HIS A 12 -6.73 1.73 12.50
CA HIS A 12 -5.38 1.21 12.74
C HIS A 12 -5.10 1.13 14.24
N GLY A 13 -4.49 0.03 14.65
CA GLY A 13 -4.17 -0.30 16.04
C GLY A 13 -3.48 -1.67 16.11
N PHE A 14 -3.86 -2.50 17.05
CA PHE A 14 -3.26 -3.82 17.23
C PHE A 14 -4.25 -4.93 16.88
N VAL A 15 -3.84 -5.81 15.96
CA VAL A 15 -4.54 -7.06 15.65
C VAL A 15 -4.00 -8.13 16.58
N VAL A 16 -4.90 -8.87 17.25
CA VAL A 16 -4.57 -9.75 18.37
C VAL A 16 -5.07 -11.16 18.12
N ASN A 17 -4.23 -12.16 18.30
CA ASN A 17 -4.59 -13.57 18.24
C ASN A 17 -5.18 -14.02 19.58
N ARG A 18 -6.52 -13.94 19.72
CA ARG A 18 -7.23 -14.33 20.95
C ARG A 18 -6.98 -15.76 21.35
N SER A 19 -6.87 -16.68 20.38
CA SER A 19 -6.61 -18.08 20.68
C SER A 19 -5.32 -18.29 21.48
N LEU A 20 -4.27 -17.50 21.21
CA LEU A 20 -3.04 -17.56 22.00
C LEU A 20 -3.24 -17.02 23.41
N PHE A 21 -3.96 -15.92 23.57
CA PHE A 21 -4.27 -15.36 24.88
C PHE A 21 -5.05 -16.35 25.74
N GLU A 22 -6.05 -17.02 25.19
CA GLU A 22 -6.83 -18.06 25.86
C GLU A 22 -5.98 -19.30 26.16
N GLN A 23 -5.16 -19.75 25.20
CA GLN A 23 -4.31 -20.93 25.34
C GLN A 23 -3.31 -20.82 26.49
N TYR A 24 -2.74 -19.63 26.68
CA TYR A 24 -1.71 -19.38 27.70
C TYR A 24 -2.22 -18.71 28.97
N ASP A 25 -3.54 -18.54 29.10
CA ASP A 25 -4.19 -17.85 30.24
C ASP A 25 -3.63 -16.44 30.48
N ILE A 26 -3.36 -15.72 29.39
CA ILE A 26 -2.88 -14.34 29.42
C ILE A 26 -4.10 -13.42 29.19
N PRO A 27 -4.38 -12.43 30.07
CA PRO A 27 -5.49 -11.52 29.85
C PRO A 27 -5.24 -10.58 28.67
N LEU A 28 -6.33 -10.26 27.93
CA LEU A 28 -6.26 -9.26 26.87
C LEU A 28 -5.90 -7.88 27.45
N PRO A 29 -5.02 -7.12 26.79
CA PRO A 29 -4.65 -5.78 27.22
C PRO A 29 -5.83 -4.82 27.26
N THR A 30 -5.90 -4.00 28.32
CA THR A 30 -6.91 -2.95 28.49
C THR A 30 -6.31 -1.54 28.59
N ASP A 31 -5.00 -1.47 28.79
CA ASP A 31 -4.18 -0.27 28.91
C ASP A 31 -2.73 -0.59 28.50
N TYR A 32 -1.85 0.42 28.51
CA TYR A 32 -0.46 0.26 28.11
C TYR A 32 0.33 -0.70 29.02
N GLU A 33 0.10 -0.65 30.34
CA GLU A 33 0.81 -1.51 31.31
C GLU A 33 0.45 -2.99 31.09
N SER A 34 -0.82 -3.30 30.90
CA SER A 34 -1.27 -4.67 30.58
C SER A 34 -0.83 -5.12 29.19
N PHE A 35 -0.68 -4.21 28.21
CA PHE A 35 -0.09 -4.52 26.91
C PHE A 35 1.37 -4.98 27.05
N VAL A 36 2.18 -4.22 27.79
CA VAL A 36 3.58 -4.58 28.08
C VAL A 36 3.66 -5.90 28.83
N SER A 37 2.81 -6.08 29.84
CA SER A 37 2.74 -7.31 30.62
C SER A 37 2.39 -8.53 29.78
N ALA A 38 1.49 -8.38 28.81
CA ALA A 38 1.15 -9.43 27.87
C ALA A 38 2.34 -9.78 26.94
N CYS A 39 3.04 -8.78 26.41
CA CYS A 39 4.27 -9.01 25.62
C CYS A 39 5.28 -9.84 26.39
N GLN A 40 5.58 -9.45 27.64
CA GLN A 40 6.52 -10.17 28.51
C GLN A 40 6.04 -11.58 28.89
N ALA A 41 4.72 -11.78 29.03
CA ALA A 41 4.16 -13.09 29.34
C ALA A 41 4.31 -14.05 28.14
N PHE A 42 4.09 -13.59 26.93
CA PHE A 42 4.29 -14.39 25.71
C PHE A 42 5.75 -14.75 25.49
N GLU A 43 6.69 -13.85 25.74
CA GLU A 43 8.12 -14.14 25.62
C GLU A 43 8.58 -15.27 26.55
N LYS A 44 8.02 -15.35 27.76
CA LYS A 44 8.33 -16.44 28.70
C LYS A 44 7.91 -17.82 28.20
N VAL A 45 6.96 -17.88 27.28
CA VAL A 45 6.49 -19.12 26.67
C VAL A 45 7.05 -19.33 25.24
N GLY A 46 7.99 -18.46 24.83
CA GLY A 46 8.68 -18.57 23.55
C GLY A 46 7.89 -18.05 22.36
N ILE A 47 6.84 -17.25 22.60
CA ILE A 47 6.04 -16.56 21.58
C ILE A 47 6.40 -15.08 21.61
N ARG A 48 6.56 -14.48 20.45
CA ARG A 48 6.78 -13.05 20.36
C ARG A 48 5.51 -12.28 20.77
N GLY A 49 5.63 -11.29 21.66
CA GLY A 49 4.50 -10.52 22.12
C GLY A 49 3.93 -9.58 21.04
N PHE A 50 4.82 -8.88 20.35
CA PHE A 50 4.45 -7.88 19.34
C PHE A 50 5.42 -7.84 18.16
N THR A 51 4.91 -7.53 16.96
CA THR A 51 5.71 -7.19 15.77
C THR A 51 4.98 -6.24 14.85
N ALA A 52 5.66 -5.73 13.82
CA ALA A 52 5.08 -4.97 12.70
C ALA A 52 5.99 -5.05 11.47
N ASP A 53 5.45 -4.67 10.32
CA ASP A 53 6.15 -4.68 9.04
C ASP A 53 7.04 -3.44 8.85
N TYR A 54 8.04 -3.31 9.72
CA TYR A 54 8.94 -2.15 9.77
C TYR A 54 9.86 -2.01 8.54
N ALA A 55 9.81 -2.92 7.58
CA ALA A 55 10.43 -2.71 6.26
C ALA A 55 9.82 -1.50 5.53
N TYR A 56 8.61 -1.09 5.89
CA TYR A 56 7.88 -0.01 5.22
C TYR A 56 7.89 1.31 5.99
N ASP A 57 7.86 2.41 5.24
CA ASP A 57 7.86 3.78 5.76
C ASP A 57 6.54 4.14 6.48
N TYR A 58 5.41 3.65 5.96
CA TYR A 58 4.10 3.91 6.58
C TYR A 58 4.02 3.30 7.98
N THR A 59 4.55 2.12 8.24
CA THR A 59 4.52 1.49 9.56
C THR A 59 5.32 2.28 10.58
N CYS A 60 6.51 2.76 10.21
CA CYS A 60 7.31 3.64 11.07
C CYS A 60 6.54 4.91 11.43
N MET A 61 5.93 5.53 10.45
CA MET A 61 5.19 6.78 10.61
C MET A 61 3.90 6.57 11.41
N GLU A 62 3.16 5.50 11.12
CA GLU A 62 1.88 5.20 11.78
C GLU A 62 2.06 4.78 13.23
N THR A 63 3.09 3.98 13.53
CA THR A 63 3.41 3.61 14.92
C THR A 63 3.74 4.85 15.76
N LEU A 64 4.62 5.73 15.25
CA LEU A 64 4.98 6.97 15.93
C LEU A 64 3.75 7.85 16.21
N GLN A 65 2.89 8.05 15.21
CA GLN A 65 1.70 8.91 15.36
C GLN A 65 0.59 8.24 16.17
N GLY A 66 0.37 6.94 15.99
CA GLY A 66 -0.68 6.20 16.71
C GLY A 66 -0.45 6.17 18.21
N LEU A 67 0.80 5.86 18.63
CA LEU A 67 1.19 5.89 20.03
C LEU A 67 1.09 7.29 20.66
N SER A 68 1.13 8.33 19.85
CA SER A 68 1.12 9.74 20.28
C SER A 68 -0.18 10.46 19.95
N ALA A 69 -1.23 9.73 19.57
CA ALA A 69 -2.50 10.33 19.14
C ALA A 69 -3.11 11.25 20.20
N ALA A 70 -3.01 10.87 21.47
CA ALA A 70 -3.50 11.68 22.60
C ALA A 70 -2.84 13.06 22.63
N GLU A 71 -1.54 13.13 22.46
CA GLU A 71 -0.77 14.39 22.47
C GLU A 71 -1.01 15.21 21.19
N LEU A 72 -1.05 14.54 20.07
CA LEU A 72 -1.26 15.17 18.75
C LEU A 72 -2.67 15.76 18.60
N THR A 73 -3.61 15.35 19.45
CA THR A 73 -4.99 15.85 19.45
C THR A 73 -5.27 16.90 20.53
N THR A 74 -4.29 17.22 21.37
CA THR A 74 -4.36 18.35 22.29
C THR A 74 -4.55 19.68 21.53
N THR A 75 -4.88 20.76 22.26
CA THR A 75 -5.01 22.09 21.65
C THR A 75 -3.72 22.50 20.91
N GLU A 76 -2.57 22.25 21.50
CA GLU A 76 -1.28 22.59 20.89
C GLU A 76 -0.97 21.66 19.70
N GLY A 77 -1.22 20.37 19.82
CA GLY A 77 -1.09 19.42 18.71
C GLY A 77 -1.96 19.78 17.51
N ARG A 78 -3.21 20.19 17.75
CA ARG A 78 -4.12 20.64 16.68
C ARG A 78 -3.66 21.96 16.03
N LYS A 79 -3.14 22.91 16.82
CA LYS A 79 -2.56 24.14 16.26
C LYS A 79 -1.38 23.84 15.37
N TRP A 80 -0.45 23.01 15.84
CA TRP A 80 0.69 22.60 15.05
C TRP A 80 0.25 21.91 13.76
N ARG A 81 -0.66 20.95 13.85
CA ARG A 81 -1.18 20.21 12.70
C ARG A 81 -1.82 21.13 11.66
N THR A 82 -2.61 22.12 12.12
CA THR A 82 -3.22 23.11 11.23
C THR A 82 -2.17 23.90 10.49
N ALA A 83 -1.13 24.37 11.20
CA ALA A 83 -0.03 25.12 10.60
C ALA A 83 0.78 24.25 9.61
N TYR A 84 1.07 23.00 9.97
CA TYR A 84 1.78 22.05 9.13
C TYR A 84 1.04 21.71 7.84
N SER A 85 -0.31 21.58 7.92
CA SER A 85 -1.16 21.19 6.80
C SER A 85 -1.68 22.38 5.99
N ASP A 86 -1.28 23.59 6.29
CA ASP A 86 -1.77 24.78 5.58
C ASP A 86 -1.12 24.88 4.19
N PRO A 87 -1.87 24.65 3.10
CA PRO A 87 -1.34 24.70 1.74
C PRO A 87 -0.97 26.13 1.30
N ALA A 88 -1.40 27.15 2.05
CA ALA A 88 -1.04 28.55 1.79
C ALA A 88 0.25 28.96 2.50
N SER A 89 0.78 28.13 3.40
CA SER A 89 2.02 28.43 4.10
C SER A 89 3.21 28.38 3.13
N THR A 90 3.94 29.49 3.05
CA THR A 90 5.21 29.56 2.32
C THR A 90 6.41 29.22 3.20
N ALA A 91 6.20 29.10 4.51
CA ALA A 91 7.23 28.75 5.48
C ALA A 91 7.05 27.28 5.89
N ARG A 92 8.15 26.56 5.98
CA ARG A 92 8.15 25.20 6.55
C ARG A 92 7.85 25.26 8.04
N VAL A 93 6.99 24.35 8.46
CA VAL A 93 6.63 24.20 9.87
C VAL A 93 7.37 22.98 10.41
N GLY A 94 8.32 23.23 11.31
CA GLY A 94 9.02 22.17 12.03
C GLY A 94 8.11 21.49 13.06
N LEU A 95 8.64 20.48 13.72
CA LEU A 95 7.95 19.79 14.81
C LEU A 95 7.78 20.72 16.02
N ASP A 96 6.59 20.74 16.61
CA ASP A 96 6.30 21.56 17.79
C ASP A 96 7.03 21.05 19.03
N ASN A 97 7.68 21.96 19.78
CA ASN A 97 8.45 21.61 20.96
C ASN A 97 7.61 21.20 22.17
N ALA A 98 6.32 21.50 22.20
CA ALA A 98 5.45 21.14 23.31
C ALA A 98 4.84 19.73 23.17
N VAL A 99 4.81 19.19 21.94
CA VAL A 99 4.12 17.94 21.62
C VAL A 99 5.08 16.83 21.22
N TRP A 100 5.93 17.10 20.23
CA TRP A 100 6.71 16.05 19.57
C TRP A 100 7.83 15.41 20.38
N PRO A 101 8.55 16.12 21.30
CA PRO A 101 9.52 15.44 22.15
C PRO A 101 8.92 14.26 22.93
N GLY A 102 7.73 14.45 23.51
CA GLY A 102 7.01 13.38 24.21
C GLY A 102 6.59 12.21 23.27
N ALA A 103 6.26 12.50 22.02
CA ALA A 103 5.97 11.46 21.03
C ALA A 103 7.18 10.55 20.77
N PHE A 104 8.37 11.13 20.63
CA PHE A 104 9.60 10.35 20.45
C PHE A 104 10.02 9.60 21.73
N GLU A 105 9.81 10.18 22.91
CA GLU A 105 10.02 9.48 24.19
C GLU A 105 9.11 8.25 24.30
N ARG A 106 7.86 8.39 23.89
CA ARG A 106 6.89 7.30 23.86
C ARG A 106 7.28 6.20 22.88
N MET A 107 7.72 6.58 21.69
CA MET A 107 8.21 5.62 20.70
C MET A 107 9.44 4.86 21.21
N ALA A 108 10.37 5.55 21.87
CA ALA A 108 11.55 4.93 22.47
C ALA A 108 11.17 3.92 23.58
N GLN A 109 10.22 4.30 24.44
CA GLN A 109 9.68 3.41 25.48
C GLN A 109 9.00 2.19 24.86
N PHE A 110 8.16 2.39 23.83
CA PHE A 110 7.49 1.29 23.12
C PHE A 110 8.49 0.32 22.48
N ILE A 111 9.54 0.81 21.85
CA ILE A 111 10.63 -0.02 21.28
C ILE A 111 11.27 -0.89 22.37
N GLN A 112 11.55 -0.30 23.52
CA GLN A 112 12.14 -1.00 24.66
C GLN A 112 11.17 -2.07 25.23
N ASP A 113 9.91 -1.71 25.43
CA ASP A 113 8.90 -2.56 26.07
C ASP A 113 8.46 -3.74 25.18
N THR A 114 8.57 -3.58 23.86
CA THR A 114 8.23 -4.61 22.85
C THR A 114 9.46 -5.35 22.32
N HIS A 115 10.64 -5.04 22.83
CA HIS A 115 11.93 -5.64 22.45
C HIS A 115 12.22 -5.60 20.93
N LEU A 116 11.78 -4.51 20.25
CA LEU A 116 12.10 -4.31 18.85
C LEU A 116 13.61 -4.10 18.67
N THR A 117 14.15 -4.70 17.62
CA THR A 117 15.60 -4.70 17.29
C THR A 117 15.83 -4.39 15.82
N ALA A 118 17.08 -4.24 15.43
CA ALA A 118 17.46 -4.04 14.02
C ALA A 118 16.95 -5.15 13.08
N ASP A 119 16.81 -6.38 13.58
CA ASP A 119 16.30 -7.50 12.79
C ASP A 119 14.83 -7.29 12.34
N ASP A 120 14.07 -6.49 13.10
CA ASP A 120 12.67 -6.18 12.76
C ASP A 120 12.54 -5.23 11.58
N LEU A 121 13.60 -4.50 11.24
CA LEU A 121 13.58 -3.53 10.15
C LEU A 121 13.49 -4.17 8.77
N ALA A 122 13.78 -5.46 8.66
CA ALA A 122 13.64 -6.22 7.43
C ALA A 122 12.26 -6.89 7.28
N GLN A 123 11.44 -6.92 8.33
CA GLN A 123 10.15 -7.60 8.29
C GLN A 123 9.18 -6.92 7.32
N THR A 124 8.73 -7.69 6.33
CA THR A 124 7.72 -7.29 5.36
C THR A 124 6.31 -7.59 5.87
N TYR A 125 5.30 -7.08 5.16
CA TYR A 125 3.90 -7.41 5.46
C TYR A 125 3.65 -8.93 5.43
N ASP A 126 4.18 -9.63 4.43
CA ASP A 126 3.99 -11.08 4.29
C ASP A 126 4.66 -11.84 5.44
N ASP A 127 5.87 -11.43 5.90
CA ASP A 127 6.52 -12.03 7.06
C ASP A 127 5.67 -11.90 8.32
N VAL A 128 5.13 -10.71 8.58
CA VAL A 128 4.25 -10.47 9.73
C VAL A 128 2.98 -11.32 9.66
N MET A 129 2.36 -11.41 8.45
CA MET A 129 1.18 -12.24 8.24
C MET A 129 1.47 -13.73 8.49
N ASP A 130 2.62 -14.23 8.07
CA ASP A 130 3.01 -15.61 8.26
C ASP A 130 3.33 -15.90 9.74
N LEU A 131 4.07 -15.04 10.43
CA LEU A 131 4.31 -15.14 11.88
C LEU A 131 3.00 -15.20 12.67
N PHE A 132 2.05 -14.32 12.35
CA PHE A 132 0.77 -14.29 13.04
C PHE A 132 -0.09 -15.53 12.74
N ARG A 133 -0.12 -15.98 11.49
CA ARG A 133 -0.84 -17.17 11.06
C ARG A 133 -0.31 -18.43 11.73
N ASN A 134 1.00 -18.52 11.88
CA ASN A 134 1.66 -19.65 12.53
C ASN A 134 1.59 -19.62 14.08
N GLY A 135 1.05 -18.56 14.67
CA GLY A 135 1.01 -18.37 16.12
C GLY A 135 2.36 -18.07 16.75
N GLU A 136 3.32 -17.58 15.97
CA GLU A 136 4.67 -17.20 16.41
C GLU A 136 4.72 -15.79 17.02
N VAL A 137 3.68 -14.98 16.75
CA VAL A 137 3.47 -13.65 17.35
C VAL A 137 2.04 -13.50 17.85
N ALA A 138 1.88 -12.90 19.02
CA ALA A 138 0.56 -12.72 19.64
C ALA A 138 -0.21 -11.50 19.14
N MET A 139 0.51 -10.42 18.84
CA MET A 139 -0.06 -9.15 18.40
C MET A 139 0.80 -8.53 17.30
N TYR A 140 0.15 -7.85 16.36
CA TYR A 140 0.88 -7.02 15.39
C TYR A 140 0.17 -5.69 15.16
N PHE A 141 0.94 -4.67 14.72
CA PHE A 141 0.37 -3.43 14.24
C PHE A 141 -0.31 -3.65 12.88
N GLY A 142 -1.58 -3.24 12.76
CA GLY A 142 -2.33 -3.42 11.53
C GLY A 142 -3.68 -2.69 11.54
N SER A 143 -4.47 -2.93 10.51
CA SER A 143 -5.81 -2.35 10.37
C SER A 143 -6.91 -3.34 10.74
N SER A 144 -8.12 -2.82 10.95
CA SER A 144 -9.32 -3.62 11.20
C SER A 144 -9.60 -4.67 10.10
N ALA A 145 -9.19 -4.42 8.87
CA ALA A 145 -9.28 -5.39 7.78
C ALA A 145 -8.46 -6.68 8.05
N GLY A 146 -7.36 -6.59 8.80
CA GLY A 146 -6.56 -7.74 9.21
C GLY A 146 -7.32 -8.70 10.13
N VAL A 147 -8.17 -8.18 10.99
CA VAL A 147 -9.02 -9.00 11.89
C VAL A 147 -9.91 -9.92 11.07
N LYS A 148 -10.65 -9.35 10.11
CA LYS A 148 -11.54 -10.15 9.25
C LYS A 148 -10.77 -11.20 8.46
N LYS A 149 -9.63 -10.83 7.88
CA LYS A 149 -8.78 -11.73 7.10
C LYS A 149 -8.46 -13.01 7.87
N PHE A 150 -7.95 -12.89 9.08
CA PHE A 150 -7.57 -14.05 9.89
C PHE A 150 -8.74 -14.83 10.44
N ARG A 151 -9.86 -14.16 10.73
CA ARG A 151 -11.09 -14.88 11.11
C ARG A 151 -11.65 -15.72 9.97
N ASP A 152 -11.59 -15.23 8.75
CA ASP A 152 -11.97 -16.00 7.56
C ASP A 152 -11.03 -17.22 7.35
N GLU A 153 -9.79 -17.16 7.82
CA GLU A 153 -8.83 -18.25 7.87
C GLU A 153 -9.02 -19.18 9.09
N GLY A 154 -9.98 -18.87 9.98
CA GLY A 154 -10.30 -19.69 11.17
C GLY A 154 -9.48 -19.35 12.43
N ILE A 155 -8.71 -18.27 12.41
CA ILE A 155 -7.96 -17.78 13.59
C ILE A 155 -8.83 -16.81 14.36
N ASP A 156 -9.08 -17.07 15.64
CA ASP A 156 -9.85 -16.15 16.47
C ASP A 156 -9.04 -14.91 16.80
N THR A 157 -9.42 -13.80 16.20
CA THR A 157 -8.75 -12.51 16.29
C THR A 157 -9.66 -11.43 16.84
N THR A 158 -9.06 -10.46 17.52
CA THR A 158 -9.72 -9.20 17.93
C THR A 158 -8.83 -8.02 17.60
N PHE A 159 -9.35 -6.82 17.81
CA PHE A 159 -8.65 -5.57 17.54
C PHE A 159 -8.60 -4.71 18.81
N LEU A 160 -7.42 -4.16 19.09
CA LEU A 160 -7.22 -3.25 20.22
C LEU A 160 -6.75 -1.88 19.71
N PRO A 161 -7.22 -0.80 20.35
CA PRO A 161 -6.76 0.56 20.07
C PRO A 161 -5.32 0.77 20.56
N PHE A 162 -4.70 1.87 20.17
CA PHE A 162 -3.50 2.36 20.83
C PHE A 162 -3.82 2.79 22.26
N PHE A 163 -2.94 2.43 23.18
CA PHE A 163 -3.02 2.83 24.58
C PHE A 163 -2.07 3.99 24.84
N SER A 164 -2.59 5.09 25.35
CA SER A 164 -1.76 6.21 25.79
C SER A 164 -1.37 6.06 27.25
N GLN A 165 -0.29 6.74 27.67
CA GLN A 165 0.18 6.69 29.06
C GLN A 165 -0.79 7.34 30.05
N ASN A 166 -1.68 8.22 29.60
CA ASN A 166 -2.71 8.84 30.43
C ASN A 166 -3.98 7.96 30.57
N GLY A 167 -3.96 6.73 30.06
CA GLY A 167 -5.06 5.79 30.09
C GLY A 167 -6.12 5.97 29.00
N GLU A 168 -5.98 6.97 28.13
CA GLU A 168 -6.88 7.11 26.98
C GLU A 168 -6.58 6.05 25.91
N LYS A 169 -7.60 5.71 25.16
CA LYS A 169 -7.52 4.80 24.04
C LYS A 169 -7.77 5.58 22.74
N TRP A 170 -6.97 5.32 21.74
CA TRP A 170 -7.05 6.00 20.46
C TRP A 170 -6.98 5.02 19.30
N ILE A 171 -7.73 5.25 18.25
CA ILE A 171 -7.50 4.60 16.96
C ILE A 171 -6.96 5.64 15.98
N MET A 172 -6.05 5.21 15.14
CA MET A 172 -5.70 5.98 13.98
C MET A 172 -6.62 5.57 12.83
N THR A 173 -7.10 6.52 12.06
CA THR A 173 -7.96 6.27 10.90
C THR A 173 -7.29 6.75 9.64
N THR A 174 -7.50 6.00 8.56
CA THR A 174 -7.09 6.41 7.23
C THR A 174 -8.29 6.42 6.29
N PRO A 175 -8.33 7.36 5.34
CA PRO A 175 -9.33 7.30 4.28
C PRO A 175 -9.19 6.03 3.47
N TYR A 176 -10.23 5.22 3.46
CA TYR A 176 -10.32 4.00 2.68
C TYR A 176 -11.33 4.21 1.55
N PHE A 177 -11.05 3.72 0.35
CA PHE A 177 -11.81 4.05 -0.85
C PHE A 177 -12.00 5.57 -1.05
N GLN A 178 -11.03 6.18 -1.68
CA GLN A 178 -11.09 7.59 -2.05
C GLN A 178 -11.68 7.73 -3.45
N VAL A 179 -12.59 8.67 -3.63
CA VAL A 179 -13.25 8.94 -4.91
C VAL A 179 -12.94 10.36 -5.37
N ALA A 180 -12.45 10.48 -6.59
CA ALA A 180 -12.25 11.75 -7.26
C ALA A 180 -13.01 11.77 -8.60
N LEU A 181 -13.44 12.93 -9.01
CA LEU A 181 -14.00 13.13 -10.35
C LEU A 181 -12.87 13.48 -11.33
N ASN A 182 -12.87 12.83 -12.49
CA ASN A 182 -11.92 13.15 -13.54
C ASN A 182 -12.13 14.58 -14.04
N ARG A 183 -11.06 15.35 -14.17
CA ARG A 183 -11.09 16.74 -14.64
C ARG A 183 -11.70 16.87 -16.05
N GLU A 184 -11.55 15.88 -16.91
CA GLU A 184 -12.16 15.88 -18.26
C GLU A 184 -13.68 16.01 -18.23
N LEU A 185 -14.33 15.65 -17.12
CA LEU A 185 -15.77 15.83 -16.92
C LEU A 185 -16.19 17.32 -16.90
N GLU A 186 -15.26 18.25 -16.75
CA GLU A 186 -15.54 19.68 -16.90
C GLU A 186 -16.00 20.04 -18.32
N GLN A 187 -15.54 19.29 -19.30
CA GLN A 187 -15.83 19.48 -20.72
C GLN A 187 -17.08 18.72 -21.19
N ASP A 188 -17.63 17.81 -20.37
CA ASP A 188 -18.80 16.96 -20.70
C ASP A 188 -19.84 17.04 -19.58
N THR A 189 -20.80 17.94 -19.74
CA THR A 189 -21.84 18.18 -18.76
C THR A 189 -22.73 16.96 -18.51
N ALA A 190 -23.01 16.13 -19.53
CA ALA A 190 -23.84 14.94 -19.39
C ALA A 190 -23.12 13.86 -18.59
N ARG A 191 -21.87 13.56 -18.92
CA ARG A 191 -21.02 12.60 -18.17
C ARG A 191 -20.77 13.10 -16.75
N ARG A 192 -20.48 14.40 -16.56
CA ARG A 192 -20.33 15.00 -15.23
C ARG A 192 -21.60 14.81 -14.39
N SER A 193 -22.79 15.07 -14.96
CA SER A 193 -24.05 14.86 -14.25
C SER A 193 -24.24 13.41 -13.81
N ASN A 194 -23.91 12.45 -14.67
CA ASN A 194 -24.00 11.03 -14.33
C ASN A 194 -22.95 10.61 -13.27
N ALA A 195 -21.71 11.09 -13.36
CA ALA A 195 -20.70 10.87 -12.35
C ALA A 195 -21.10 11.41 -10.97
N MET A 196 -21.70 12.61 -10.93
CA MET A 196 -22.26 13.18 -9.70
C MET A 196 -23.40 12.35 -9.12
N LYS A 197 -24.25 11.74 -9.95
CA LYS A 197 -25.30 10.81 -9.46
C LYS A 197 -24.68 9.58 -8.81
N VAL A 198 -23.66 8.99 -9.42
CA VAL A 198 -22.94 7.85 -8.84
C VAL A 198 -22.31 8.23 -7.51
N LEU A 199 -21.60 9.37 -7.47
CA LEU A 199 -20.98 9.86 -6.24
C LEU A 199 -22.02 10.09 -5.12
N ASN A 200 -23.16 10.71 -5.46
CA ASN A 200 -24.25 10.94 -4.49
C ASN A 200 -24.83 9.61 -3.96
N VAL A 201 -24.93 8.57 -4.80
CA VAL A 201 -25.34 7.24 -4.36
C VAL A 201 -24.31 6.65 -3.42
N MET A 202 -23.02 6.69 -3.76
CA MET A 202 -21.94 6.15 -2.91
C MET A 202 -21.88 6.84 -1.54
N LEU A 203 -22.18 8.12 -1.48
CA LEU A 203 -22.18 8.92 -0.23
C LEU A 203 -23.54 8.95 0.48
N SER A 204 -24.56 8.28 -0.05
CA SER A 204 -25.86 8.18 0.62
C SER A 204 -25.78 7.33 1.89
N GLU A 205 -26.65 7.60 2.86
CA GLU A 205 -26.74 6.82 4.10
C GLU A 205 -26.97 5.33 3.84
N GLU A 206 -27.79 4.99 2.82
CA GLU A 206 -28.05 3.62 2.44
C GLU A 206 -26.79 2.90 1.92
N ALA A 207 -26.06 3.51 0.98
CA ALA A 207 -24.85 2.93 0.43
C ALA A 207 -23.74 2.87 1.49
N GLN A 208 -23.57 3.92 2.29
CA GLN A 208 -22.62 3.95 3.39
C GLN A 208 -22.92 2.84 4.41
N SER A 209 -24.20 2.67 4.79
CA SER A 209 -24.61 1.59 5.70
C SER A 209 -24.28 0.21 5.14
N ARG A 210 -24.38 0.00 3.84
CA ARG A 210 -24.00 -1.27 3.19
C ARG A 210 -22.48 -1.48 3.15
N ILE A 211 -21.73 -0.43 2.79
CA ILE A 211 -20.27 -0.48 2.71
C ILE A 211 -19.63 -0.86 4.05
N ILE A 212 -20.20 -0.37 5.17
CA ILE A 212 -19.65 -0.64 6.51
C ILE A 212 -20.28 -1.84 7.21
N SER A 213 -21.35 -2.47 6.65
CA SER A 213 -22.20 -3.40 7.42
C SER A 213 -21.80 -4.87 7.35
N ASP A 214 -21.05 -5.30 6.34
CA ASP A 214 -20.90 -6.72 6.05
C ASP A 214 -19.64 -7.33 6.72
N GLY A 215 -19.42 -7.01 7.99
CA GLY A 215 -18.28 -7.52 8.76
C GLY A 215 -16.93 -7.01 8.28
N GLN A 216 -16.92 -5.90 7.54
CA GLN A 216 -15.69 -5.25 7.11
C GLN A 216 -15.05 -4.40 8.21
N ASP A 217 -15.81 -4.11 9.30
CA ASP A 217 -15.41 -3.25 10.41
C ASP A 217 -14.83 -1.89 9.96
N LEU A 218 -15.41 -1.35 8.90
CA LEU A 218 -15.10 -0.04 8.37
C LEU A 218 -15.94 1.03 9.08
N LEU A 219 -15.42 2.24 9.09
CA LEU A 219 -16.06 3.41 9.69
C LEU A 219 -16.61 4.33 8.59
N SER A 220 -17.81 4.86 8.79
CA SER A 220 -18.37 5.88 7.90
C SER A 220 -17.92 7.27 8.34
N TYR A 221 -17.64 8.14 7.39
CA TYR A 221 -17.48 9.57 7.63
C TYR A 221 -18.82 10.32 7.74
N SER A 222 -19.95 9.65 7.44
CA SER A 222 -21.28 10.24 7.61
C SER A 222 -21.74 10.11 9.05
N GLN A 223 -22.06 11.22 9.68
CA GLN A 223 -22.60 11.26 11.05
C GLN A 223 -24.00 10.62 11.16
N ASN A 224 -24.71 10.47 10.06
CA ASN A 224 -26.05 9.87 10.05
C ASN A 224 -26.03 8.34 9.91
N VAL A 225 -24.88 7.75 9.64
CA VAL A 225 -24.74 6.31 9.49
C VAL A 225 -24.35 5.69 10.83
N PRO A 226 -25.23 4.83 11.42
CA PRO A 226 -24.93 4.20 12.70
C PRO A 226 -23.66 3.35 12.64
N LEU A 227 -22.86 3.42 13.70
CA LEU A 227 -21.68 2.58 13.85
C LEU A 227 -22.09 1.09 13.91
N ARG A 228 -21.52 0.28 13.04
CA ARG A 228 -21.77 -1.16 12.92
C ARG A 228 -20.46 -1.93 13.03
N LEU A 229 -20.01 -2.15 14.24
CA LEU A 229 -18.84 -2.96 14.53
C LEU A 229 -19.27 -4.36 14.97
N THR A 230 -18.51 -5.36 14.55
CA THR A 230 -18.65 -6.73 15.02
C THR A 230 -18.20 -6.88 16.48
N ASP A 231 -18.52 -8.00 17.11
CA ASP A 231 -18.18 -8.24 18.52
C ASP A 231 -16.68 -8.27 18.80
N TYR A 232 -15.87 -8.64 17.82
CA TYR A 232 -14.40 -8.62 17.94
C TYR A 232 -13.78 -7.23 17.78
N MET A 233 -14.59 -6.23 17.40
CA MET A 233 -14.22 -4.81 17.40
C MET A 233 -14.86 -4.03 18.57
N LYS A 234 -15.40 -4.73 19.57
CA LYS A 234 -16.14 -4.11 20.69
C LYS A 234 -15.32 -3.07 21.44
N ASP A 235 -14.02 -3.30 21.62
CA ASP A 235 -13.11 -2.41 22.34
C ASP A 235 -12.83 -1.10 21.59
N VAL A 236 -13.14 -1.04 20.30
CA VAL A 236 -13.04 0.16 19.46
C VAL A 236 -14.31 1.00 19.53
N ARG A 237 -15.45 0.41 19.92
CA ARG A 237 -16.75 1.12 19.96
C ARG A 237 -16.72 2.38 20.80
N SER A 238 -16.29 2.27 22.06
CA SER A 238 -16.19 3.43 22.96
C SER A 238 -15.25 4.50 22.43
N VAL A 239 -14.12 4.08 21.83
CA VAL A 239 -13.12 4.97 21.24
C VAL A 239 -13.72 5.82 20.12
N VAL A 240 -14.55 5.18 19.25
CA VAL A 240 -15.25 5.89 18.17
C VAL A 240 -16.36 6.78 18.72
N GLU A 241 -17.15 6.29 19.67
CA GLU A 241 -18.25 7.05 20.29
C GLU A 241 -17.74 8.28 21.08
N GLU A 242 -16.56 8.19 21.68
CA GLU A 242 -15.87 9.28 22.36
C GLU A 242 -15.09 10.20 21.40
N ASN A 243 -15.09 9.88 20.08
CA ASN A 243 -14.37 10.59 19.04
C ASN A 243 -12.84 10.63 19.28
N HIS A 244 -12.28 9.59 19.87
CA HIS A 244 -10.84 9.40 20.02
C HIS A 244 -10.23 8.80 18.74
N MET A 245 -10.51 9.45 17.63
CA MET A 245 -10.02 9.08 16.29
C MET A 245 -8.99 10.10 15.83
N TYR A 246 -7.83 9.61 15.43
CA TYR A 246 -6.76 10.41 14.88
C TYR A 246 -6.58 10.11 13.39
N ILE A 247 -6.75 11.11 12.54
CA ILE A 247 -6.42 10.97 11.12
C ILE A 247 -4.93 11.25 10.94
N ARG A 248 -4.19 10.28 10.43
CA ARG A 248 -2.74 10.40 10.26
C ARG A 248 -2.33 11.56 9.34
N ILE A 249 -1.15 12.10 9.58
CA ILE A 249 -0.46 12.95 8.63
C ILE A 249 0.20 12.04 7.61
N ALA A 250 -0.09 12.25 6.34
CA ALA A 250 0.39 11.43 5.25
C ALA A 250 0.98 12.31 4.13
N SER A 251 2.14 12.92 4.39
CA SER A 251 2.97 13.53 3.34
C SER A 251 4.16 12.62 3.04
N ASN A 252 4.64 12.62 1.80
CA ASN A 252 5.77 11.78 1.41
C ASN A 252 7.01 12.07 2.25
N ASP A 253 7.26 13.34 2.53
CA ASP A 253 8.38 13.77 3.35
C ASP A 253 8.28 13.20 4.77
N PHE A 254 7.08 13.24 5.37
CA PHE A 254 6.85 12.68 6.69
C PHE A 254 7.03 11.16 6.72
N PHE A 255 6.64 10.44 5.65
CA PHE A 255 6.89 9.01 5.50
C PHE A 255 8.39 8.70 5.47
N ALA A 256 9.13 9.36 4.56
CA ALA A 256 10.56 9.10 4.37
C ALA A 256 11.38 9.44 5.63
N ILE A 257 11.11 10.59 6.25
CA ILE A 257 11.80 11.01 7.49
C ILE A 257 11.45 10.06 8.64
N SER A 258 10.18 9.63 8.75
CA SER A 258 9.77 8.67 9.78
C SER A 258 10.51 7.34 9.61
N LYS A 259 10.63 6.84 8.37
CA LYS A 259 11.38 5.62 8.10
C LYS A 259 12.83 5.74 8.53
N ASP A 260 13.53 6.79 8.13
CA ASP A 260 14.93 7.00 8.51
C ASP A 260 15.10 7.09 10.02
N VAL A 261 14.32 7.93 10.68
CA VAL A 261 14.52 8.26 12.09
C VAL A 261 14.04 7.13 13.00
N VAL A 262 12.87 6.54 12.76
CA VAL A 262 12.33 5.45 13.58
C VAL A 262 13.16 4.18 13.41
N SER A 263 13.65 3.88 12.19
CA SER A 263 14.57 2.76 12.00
C SER A 263 15.84 2.91 12.82
N LYS A 264 16.42 4.10 12.91
CA LYS A 264 17.58 4.38 13.74
C LYS A 264 17.30 4.28 15.25
N MET A 265 16.06 4.61 15.67
CA MET A 265 15.62 4.36 17.05
C MET A 265 15.53 2.86 17.34
N ILE A 266 14.94 2.08 16.46
CA ILE A 266 14.82 0.62 16.59
C ILE A 266 16.19 -0.04 16.57
N ALA A 267 17.10 0.43 15.73
CA ALA A 267 18.51 -0.05 15.71
C ALA A 267 19.34 0.40 16.91
N GLY A 268 18.80 1.23 17.81
CA GLY A 268 19.52 1.75 18.98
C GLY A 268 20.55 2.84 18.66
N GLU A 269 20.53 3.38 17.45
CA GLU A 269 21.45 4.45 17.01
C GLU A 269 21.02 5.82 17.52
N TYR A 270 19.70 6.06 17.70
CA TYR A 270 19.15 7.31 18.18
C TYR A 270 18.40 7.15 19.49
N THR A 271 18.72 8.03 20.45
CA THR A 271 17.83 8.29 21.59
C THR A 271 16.60 9.09 21.13
N ALA A 272 15.54 9.13 21.92
CA ALA A 272 14.34 9.93 21.64
C ALA A 272 14.67 11.40 21.27
N GLN A 273 15.57 12.02 22.03
CA GLN A 273 15.96 13.41 21.79
C GLN A 273 16.76 13.59 20.48
N GLN A 274 17.65 12.63 20.15
CA GLN A 274 18.37 12.65 18.87
C GLN A 274 17.42 12.45 17.71
N ALA A 275 16.47 11.52 17.84
CA ALA A 275 15.44 11.25 16.85
C ALA A 275 14.57 12.48 16.59
N TYR A 276 14.06 13.13 17.64
CA TYR A 276 13.30 14.38 17.51
C TYR A 276 14.09 15.44 16.77
N ARG A 277 15.36 15.68 17.15
CA ARG A 277 16.21 16.68 16.49
C ARG A 277 16.50 16.33 15.04
N ALA A 278 16.82 15.08 14.75
CA ALA A 278 17.08 14.61 13.40
C ALA A 278 15.86 14.76 12.51
N PHE A 279 14.69 14.36 13.00
CA PHE A 279 13.42 14.51 12.29
C PHE A 279 13.13 16.00 11.99
N ASN A 280 13.21 16.83 13.02
CA ASN A 280 12.95 18.26 12.85
C ASN A 280 13.94 18.95 11.90
N THR A 281 15.20 18.55 11.95
CA THR A 281 16.24 19.06 11.04
C THR A 281 15.95 18.65 9.61
N GLN A 282 15.62 17.37 9.36
CA GLN A 282 15.28 16.89 8.03
C GLN A 282 14.01 17.57 7.50
N LEU A 283 12.98 17.67 8.34
CA LEU A 283 11.72 18.33 7.97
C LEU A 283 11.89 19.80 7.58
N LEU A 284 12.80 20.51 8.23
CA LEU A 284 13.11 21.91 7.93
C LEU A 284 14.14 22.09 6.80
N ALA A 285 15.02 21.11 6.60
CA ALA A 285 16.08 21.15 5.59
C ALA A 285 15.58 20.81 4.19
N GLU A 286 14.50 20.05 4.09
CA GLU A 286 13.93 19.80 2.77
C GLU A 286 13.60 21.16 2.14
N GLU A 287 14.20 21.45 1.02
CA GLU A 287 13.85 22.64 0.24
C GLU A 287 12.33 22.61 0.02
N ALA A 288 11.67 23.77 0.17
CA ALA A 288 10.31 23.92 -0.33
C ALA A 288 10.34 23.37 -1.76
N PRO A 289 9.45 22.41 -2.16
CA PRO A 289 9.58 21.74 -3.43
C PRO A 289 9.89 22.82 -4.45
N ALA A 290 11.09 22.75 -5.03
CA ALA A 290 11.46 23.58 -6.16
C ALA A 290 10.30 23.45 -7.11
N ALA A 291 9.74 24.55 -7.60
CA ALA A 291 8.52 24.56 -8.39
C ALA A 291 8.56 23.32 -9.27
N ASP A 292 7.70 22.37 -9.00
CA ASP A 292 7.74 20.95 -9.37
C ASP A 292 8.47 20.74 -10.68
N GLU A 293 9.73 20.31 -10.65
CA GLU A 293 10.51 20.09 -11.86
C GLU A 293 9.77 19.07 -12.71
N ILE A 294 9.45 19.48 -13.93
CA ILE A 294 8.76 18.60 -14.88
C ILE A 294 9.77 17.58 -15.38
N VAL A 295 9.56 16.33 -14.99
CA VAL A 295 10.45 15.21 -15.35
C VAL A 295 9.90 14.38 -16.49
N LEU A 296 8.60 14.48 -16.81
CA LEU A 296 7.94 13.75 -17.85
C LEU A 296 6.79 14.59 -18.42
N THR A 297 6.70 14.67 -19.76
CA THR A 297 5.56 15.29 -20.43
C THR A 297 4.83 14.25 -21.29
N SER A 298 3.51 14.09 -21.06
CA SER A 298 2.66 13.32 -21.95
C SER A 298 1.87 14.25 -22.87
N GLY A 299 2.18 14.20 -24.15
CA GLY A 299 1.46 14.96 -25.19
C GLY A 299 0.05 14.45 -25.49
N LYS A 300 -0.32 13.28 -24.95
CA LYS A 300 -1.62 12.64 -25.13
C LYS A 300 -2.11 12.06 -23.82
N GLY A 301 -3.45 11.94 -23.67
CA GLY A 301 -4.08 11.18 -22.58
C GLY A 301 -4.33 9.74 -23.02
N TYR A 302 -4.09 8.79 -22.09
CA TYR A 302 -4.39 7.37 -22.30
C TYR A 302 -5.27 6.88 -21.16
N SER A 303 -6.42 6.31 -21.53
CA SER A 303 -7.41 5.81 -20.56
C SER A 303 -6.94 4.48 -19.96
N ASN A 304 -7.21 4.28 -18.65
CA ASN A 304 -7.06 3.01 -17.97
C ASN A 304 -8.35 2.16 -17.99
N VAL A 305 -9.29 2.49 -18.86
CA VAL A 305 -10.48 1.68 -19.08
C VAL A 305 -10.12 0.49 -19.95
N PHE A 306 -10.47 -0.71 -19.49
CA PHE A 306 -10.31 -1.91 -20.29
C PHE A 306 -11.33 -1.92 -21.44
N HIS A 307 -10.84 -2.18 -22.64
CA HIS A 307 -11.67 -2.43 -23.79
C HIS A 307 -12.32 -3.82 -23.72
N ALA A 308 -13.33 -4.09 -24.56
CA ALA A 308 -14.01 -5.37 -24.60
C ALA A 308 -13.07 -6.54 -24.92
N ASP A 309 -12.02 -6.27 -25.69
CA ASP A 309 -10.96 -7.22 -26.06
C ASP A 309 -9.88 -7.39 -24.99
N GLY A 310 -10.02 -6.76 -23.82
CA GLY A 310 -9.08 -6.83 -22.71
C GLY A 310 -7.95 -5.80 -22.76
N GLY A 311 -7.81 -5.05 -23.83
CA GLY A 311 -6.76 -4.04 -23.96
C GLY A 311 -6.94 -2.83 -23.03
N ASN A 312 -5.82 -2.21 -22.63
CA ASN A 312 -5.78 -1.01 -21.80
C ASN A 312 -4.66 -0.09 -22.26
N ALA A 313 -5.02 1.07 -22.80
CA ALA A 313 -4.05 1.96 -23.43
C ALA A 313 -3.04 2.54 -22.42
N ALA A 314 -3.45 2.94 -21.23
CA ALA A 314 -2.55 3.50 -20.23
C ALA A 314 -1.53 2.46 -19.77
N PHE A 315 -1.96 1.23 -19.49
CA PHE A 315 -1.08 0.16 -19.02
C PHE A 315 -0.14 -0.33 -20.13
N SER A 316 -0.62 -0.35 -21.39
CA SER A 316 0.23 -0.64 -22.55
C SER A 316 1.35 0.39 -22.71
N VAL A 317 1.04 1.68 -22.59
CA VAL A 317 2.03 2.77 -22.64
C VAL A 317 3.09 2.57 -21.55
N MET A 318 2.68 2.29 -20.31
CA MET A 318 3.60 2.08 -19.20
C MET A 318 4.47 0.82 -19.41
N ALA A 319 3.87 -0.29 -19.83
CA ALA A 319 4.59 -1.53 -20.10
C ALA A 319 5.60 -1.37 -21.25
N ASN A 320 5.21 -0.71 -22.34
CA ASN A 320 6.10 -0.46 -23.48
C ASN A 320 7.26 0.46 -23.07
N THR A 321 6.99 1.50 -22.29
CA THR A 321 8.03 2.41 -21.80
C THR A 321 9.03 1.66 -20.93
N LEU A 322 8.55 0.90 -19.93
CA LEU A 322 9.42 0.12 -19.04
C LEU A 322 10.19 -0.98 -19.79
N ARG A 323 9.57 -1.66 -20.76
CA ARG A 323 10.29 -2.60 -21.63
C ARG A 323 11.50 -1.94 -22.30
N GLY A 324 11.31 -0.72 -22.79
CA GLY A 324 12.41 0.07 -23.35
C GLY A 324 13.48 0.44 -22.32
N VAL A 325 13.09 0.81 -21.12
CA VAL A 325 13.99 1.13 -19.99
C VAL A 325 14.85 -0.08 -19.63
N TYR A 326 14.24 -1.27 -19.53
CA TYR A 326 14.95 -2.52 -19.23
C TYR A 326 15.72 -3.10 -20.42
N GLY A 327 15.43 -2.63 -21.65
CA GLY A 327 16.09 -3.11 -22.86
C GLY A 327 15.80 -4.58 -23.19
N THR A 328 14.64 -5.10 -22.82
CA THR A 328 14.26 -6.50 -23.04
C THR A 328 13.29 -6.66 -24.20
N ASP A 329 13.22 -7.87 -24.78
CA ASP A 329 12.30 -8.19 -25.88
C ASP A 329 10.85 -8.17 -25.44
N VAL A 330 10.57 -8.62 -24.20
CA VAL A 330 9.24 -8.80 -23.64
C VAL A 330 9.20 -8.25 -22.22
N LEU A 331 8.07 -7.64 -21.85
CA LEU A 331 7.75 -7.31 -20.46
C LEU A 331 6.42 -7.96 -20.10
N LEU A 332 6.38 -8.56 -18.91
CA LEU A 332 5.19 -9.16 -18.29
C LEU A 332 4.89 -8.45 -16.97
N ALA A 333 3.67 -8.01 -16.80
CA ALA A 333 3.18 -7.36 -15.59
C ALA A 333 1.71 -7.72 -15.35
N THR A 334 1.15 -7.29 -14.22
CA THR A 334 -0.29 -7.30 -13.97
C THR A 334 -0.85 -5.89 -14.04
N ALA A 335 -2.15 -5.75 -14.20
CA ALA A 335 -2.83 -4.44 -14.14
C ALA A 335 -2.55 -3.69 -12.83
N ASN A 336 -2.33 -4.43 -11.73
CA ASN A 336 -2.00 -3.86 -10.43
C ASN A 336 -0.57 -3.27 -10.35
N SER A 337 0.25 -3.47 -11.36
CA SER A 337 1.59 -2.87 -11.44
C SER A 337 1.55 -1.37 -11.78
N PHE A 338 0.43 -0.87 -12.24
CA PHE A 338 0.28 0.51 -12.73
C PHE A 338 -0.95 1.19 -12.11
N THR A 339 -0.90 2.51 -11.97
CA THR A 339 -2.01 3.29 -11.42
C THR A 339 -2.62 4.24 -12.43
N GLY A 340 -3.94 4.20 -12.51
CA GLY A 340 -4.75 5.22 -13.17
C GLY A 340 -4.53 5.38 -14.67
N SER A 341 -5.12 6.43 -15.21
CA SER A 341 -4.91 6.87 -16.59
C SER A 341 -3.63 7.70 -16.71
N VAL A 342 -2.99 7.63 -17.86
CA VAL A 342 -1.96 8.60 -18.21
C VAL A 342 -2.65 9.85 -18.72
N LEU A 343 -2.49 10.97 -18.04
CA LEU A 343 -3.10 12.24 -18.42
C LEU A 343 -2.25 12.94 -19.48
N GLN A 344 -2.89 13.74 -20.34
CA GLN A 344 -2.19 14.72 -21.15
C GLN A 344 -1.75 15.87 -20.24
N ALA A 345 -0.54 15.80 -19.71
CA ALA A 345 -0.05 16.73 -18.71
C ALA A 345 1.48 16.70 -18.61
N ASP A 346 2.00 17.73 -17.98
CA ASP A 346 3.35 17.73 -17.41
C ASP A 346 3.32 17.03 -16.04
N TYR A 347 4.25 16.12 -15.84
CA TYR A 347 4.38 15.33 -14.63
C TYR A 347 5.58 15.79 -13.83
N THR A 348 5.35 16.09 -12.58
CA THR A 348 6.42 16.21 -11.59
C THR A 348 6.98 14.83 -11.26
N GLN A 349 8.15 14.76 -10.65
CA GLN A 349 8.74 13.49 -10.21
C GLN A 349 7.76 12.70 -9.32
N LYS A 350 7.11 13.37 -8.38
CA LYS A 350 6.13 12.76 -7.49
C LYS A 350 4.93 12.14 -8.23
N MET A 351 4.41 12.85 -9.24
CA MET A 351 3.33 12.34 -10.07
C MET A 351 3.78 11.17 -10.92
N ALA A 352 4.96 11.25 -11.52
CA ALA A 352 5.51 10.17 -12.35
C ALA A 352 5.78 8.91 -11.54
N VAL A 353 6.35 9.03 -10.34
CA VAL A 353 6.60 7.91 -9.43
C VAL A 353 5.32 7.22 -8.99
N SER A 354 4.22 7.97 -8.81
CA SER A 354 2.93 7.40 -8.42
C SER A 354 2.26 6.55 -9.50
N MET A 355 2.78 6.53 -10.73
CA MET A 355 2.29 5.67 -11.82
C MET A 355 2.64 4.19 -11.62
N ILE A 356 3.57 3.87 -10.72
CA ILE A 356 4.02 2.50 -10.41
C ILE A 356 3.46 2.07 -9.05
N MET A 357 2.82 0.90 -9.01
CA MET A 357 2.28 0.27 -7.79
C MET A 357 2.45 -1.26 -7.86
N PRO A 358 2.49 -1.99 -6.75
CA PRO A 358 2.71 -1.53 -5.36
C PRO A 358 4.15 -1.10 -5.10
N ASN A 359 4.43 -0.55 -3.93
CA ASN A 359 5.79 -0.16 -3.55
C ASN A 359 6.79 -1.33 -3.55
N GLY A 360 6.31 -2.56 -3.27
CA GLY A 360 7.10 -3.79 -3.30
C GLY A 360 7.20 -4.49 -4.66
N LEU A 361 6.94 -3.77 -5.77
CA LEU A 361 7.05 -4.35 -7.10
C LEU A 361 8.52 -4.47 -7.50
N MET A 362 8.95 -5.69 -7.82
CA MET A 362 10.30 -5.99 -8.30
C MET A 362 10.31 -6.30 -9.80
N SER A 363 11.44 -6.11 -10.44
CA SER A 363 11.71 -6.57 -11.80
C SER A 363 12.71 -7.72 -11.76
N ARG A 364 12.47 -8.73 -12.56
CA ARG A 364 13.41 -9.84 -12.81
C ARG A 364 13.63 -10.02 -14.29
N GLN A 365 14.89 -9.97 -14.70
CA GLN A 365 15.26 -10.15 -16.10
C GLN A 365 15.81 -11.55 -16.34
N ARG A 366 15.28 -12.22 -17.36
CA ARG A 366 15.67 -13.58 -17.75
C ARG A 366 15.78 -13.70 -19.26
N THR A 367 16.68 -14.57 -19.71
CA THR A 367 16.67 -15.09 -21.08
C THR A 367 15.93 -16.41 -21.05
N MET A 368 14.85 -16.51 -21.81
CA MET A 368 13.94 -17.66 -21.83
C MET A 368 13.82 -18.23 -23.23
N THR A 369 13.53 -19.52 -23.30
CA THR A 369 12.99 -20.13 -24.52
C THR A 369 11.53 -19.72 -24.73
N GLY A 370 11.00 -19.86 -25.95
CA GLY A 370 9.59 -19.60 -26.22
C GLY A 370 8.67 -20.54 -25.44
N ALA A 371 9.10 -21.77 -25.18
CA ALA A 371 8.36 -22.70 -24.33
C ALA A 371 8.23 -22.18 -22.88
N GLU A 372 9.34 -21.75 -22.29
CA GLU A 372 9.37 -21.16 -20.94
C GLU A 372 8.56 -19.85 -20.85
N LEU A 373 8.62 -19.02 -21.90
CA LEU A 373 7.80 -17.80 -21.94
C LEU A 373 6.30 -18.14 -22.02
N LYS A 374 5.90 -19.12 -22.81
CA LYS A 374 4.50 -19.57 -22.88
C LYS A 374 3.99 -20.05 -21.52
N GLU A 375 4.79 -20.82 -20.81
CA GLU A 375 4.45 -21.30 -19.45
C GLU A 375 4.34 -20.13 -18.46
N THR A 376 5.26 -19.19 -18.52
CA THR A 376 5.22 -17.98 -17.67
C THR A 376 3.98 -17.13 -17.98
N VAL A 377 3.67 -16.86 -19.25
CA VAL A 377 2.46 -16.10 -19.64
C VAL A 377 1.19 -16.83 -19.22
N ARG A 378 1.16 -18.18 -19.32
CA ARG A 378 0.05 -18.98 -18.84
C ARG A 378 -0.20 -18.76 -17.33
N ALA A 379 0.85 -18.73 -16.52
CA ALA A 379 0.72 -18.45 -15.09
C ALA A 379 0.10 -17.06 -14.81
N PHE A 380 0.44 -16.05 -15.61
CA PHE A 380 -0.19 -14.73 -15.52
C PHE A 380 -1.66 -14.72 -15.95
N VAL A 381 -2.07 -15.56 -16.92
CA VAL A 381 -3.44 -15.62 -17.46
C VAL A 381 -4.36 -16.54 -16.64
N GLU A 382 -3.92 -17.77 -16.40
CA GLU A 382 -4.74 -18.84 -15.82
C GLU A 382 -4.66 -18.88 -14.28
N GLY A 383 -3.72 -18.13 -13.70
CA GLY A 383 -3.41 -18.13 -12.28
C GLY A 383 -2.41 -19.22 -11.90
N TRP A 384 -1.71 -18.99 -10.80
CA TRP A 384 -0.69 -19.88 -10.26
C TRP A 384 -0.90 -20.08 -8.77
N GLU A 385 -0.70 -21.29 -8.23
CA GLU A 385 -0.84 -21.59 -6.80
C GLU A 385 0.04 -20.71 -5.88
N GLY A 386 1.06 -20.06 -6.44
CA GLY A 386 1.96 -19.13 -5.73
C GLY A 386 1.48 -17.68 -5.60
N GLY A 387 0.25 -17.32 -6.01
CA GLY A 387 -0.32 -16.01 -5.73
C GLY A 387 -0.66 -15.10 -6.89
N PHE A 388 -0.60 -15.55 -8.14
CA PHE A 388 -1.31 -14.85 -9.20
C PHE A 388 -2.81 -15.14 -9.04
N VAL A 389 -3.59 -14.11 -8.76
CA VAL A 389 -5.05 -14.24 -8.71
C VAL A 389 -5.53 -14.62 -10.10
N PRO A 390 -6.38 -15.65 -10.24
CA PRO A 390 -6.98 -15.95 -11.52
C PRO A 390 -7.55 -14.70 -12.16
N PHE A 391 -7.37 -14.58 -13.44
CA PHE A 391 -7.84 -13.49 -14.25
C PHE A 391 -9.27 -13.08 -13.86
N ASN A 392 -9.42 -11.92 -13.32
CA ASN A 392 -10.67 -11.19 -13.35
C ASN A 392 -10.38 -9.88 -14.09
N ARG A 393 -11.39 -9.17 -14.56
CA ARG A 393 -11.19 -7.92 -15.32
C ARG A 393 -10.31 -6.86 -14.60
N GLY A 394 -9.99 -7.07 -13.33
CA GLY A 394 -9.09 -6.22 -12.53
C GLY A 394 -7.66 -6.76 -12.40
N SER A 395 -7.37 -7.99 -12.82
CA SER A 395 -6.04 -8.60 -12.74
C SER A 395 -5.51 -9.12 -14.08
N LEU A 396 -5.97 -8.54 -15.18
CA LEU A 396 -5.49 -8.82 -16.54
C LEU A 396 -3.97 -8.77 -16.63
N PRO A 397 -3.34 -9.72 -17.33
CA PRO A 397 -1.93 -9.59 -17.69
C PRO A 397 -1.75 -8.34 -18.55
N VAL A 398 -0.69 -7.61 -18.28
CA VAL A 398 -0.21 -6.53 -19.13
C VAL A 398 1.09 -7.00 -19.73
N VAL A 399 1.12 -7.12 -21.04
CA VAL A 399 2.32 -7.59 -21.75
C VAL A 399 2.78 -6.53 -22.75
N SER A 400 4.07 -6.54 -23.06
CA SER A 400 4.66 -5.70 -24.09
C SER A 400 5.69 -6.52 -24.87
N GLY A 401 5.77 -6.29 -26.19
CA GLY A 401 6.66 -7.02 -27.11
C GLY A 401 6.11 -8.35 -27.61
N ILE A 402 4.97 -8.78 -27.10
CA ILE A 402 4.18 -9.92 -27.60
C ILE A 402 2.70 -9.56 -27.60
N ALA A 403 1.90 -10.30 -28.38
CA ALA A 403 0.44 -10.27 -28.26
C ALA A 403 -0.06 -11.65 -27.81
N VAL A 404 -1.06 -11.66 -26.94
CA VAL A 404 -1.65 -12.87 -26.36
C VAL A 404 -3.12 -13.00 -26.73
N GLU A 405 -3.56 -14.20 -26.99
CA GLU A 405 -4.96 -14.55 -27.21
C GLU A 405 -5.46 -15.35 -25.99
N VAL A 406 -6.59 -14.93 -25.44
CA VAL A 406 -7.20 -15.50 -24.25
C VAL A 406 -8.64 -15.83 -24.53
N GLU A 407 -9.08 -17.01 -24.17
CA GLU A 407 -10.49 -17.44 -24.23
C GLU A 407 -11.11 -17.36 -22.85
N GLU A 408 -12.34 -16.80 -22.79
CA GLU A 408 -13.15 -16.75 -21.56
C GLU A 408 -14.29 -17.75 -21.65
N ASP A 409 -14.35 -18.69 -20.71
CA ASP A 409 -15.47 -19.59 -20.54
C ASP A 409 -15.94 -19.58 -19.09
N ASN A 410 -17.14 -19.03 -18.85
CA ASN A 410 -17.80 -18.97 -17.53
C ASN A 410 -16.91 -18.41 -16.39
N GLY A 411 -16.09 -17.41 -16.69
CA GLY A 411 -15.16 -16.77 -15.74
C GLY A 411 -13.83 -17.49 -15.55
N SER A 412 -13.60 -18.55 -16.34
CA SER A 412 -12.28 -19.19 -16.49
C SER A 412 -11.60 -18.64 -17.72
N TYR A 413 -10.30 -18.45 -17.64
CA TYR A 413 -9.50 -17.87 -18.72
C TYR A 413 -8.41 -18.84 -19.12
N THR A 414 -8.25 -19.04 -20.43
CA THR A 414 -7.27 -19.96 -21.00
C THR A 414 -6.42 -19.23 -22.04
N LEU A 415 -5.11 -19.39 -21.93
CA LEU A 415 -4.17 -18.89 -22.93
C LEU A 415 -4.24 -19.77 -24.19
N THR A 416 -4.69 -19.20 -25.31
CA THR A 416 -4.87 -19.95 -26.58
C THR A 416 -3.78 -19.65 -27.62
N GLY A 417 -3.10 -18.49 -27.50
CA GLY A 417 -2.06 -18.15 -28.47
C GLY A 417 -1.13 -17.03 -27.99
N ILE A 418 0.12 -17.07 -28.46
CA ILE A 418 1.08 -16.00 -28.32
C ILE A 418 1.72 -15.73 -29.67
N THR A 419 1.77 -14.46 -30.06
CA THR A 419 2.49 -14.01 -31.26
C THR A 419 3.56 -12.99 -30.89
N ARG A 420 4.68 -13.01 -31.61
CA ARG A 420 5.72 -12.00 -31.53
C ARG A 420 6.01 -11.50 -32.96
N ASN A 421 5.99 -10.18 -33.16
CA ASN A 421 6.16 -9.56 -34.47
C ASN A 421 5.17 -10.14 -35.53
N GLY A 422 3.94 -10.44 -35.12
CA GLY A 422 2.90 -10.99 -35.99
C GLY A 422 3.06 -12.46 -36.37
N GLN A 423 4.02 -13.18 -35.81
CA GLN A 423 4.23 -14.61 -36.02
C GLN A 423 4.02 -15.40 -34.72
N PRO A 424 3.47 -16.63 -34.80
CA PRO A 424 3.34 -17.50 -33.62
C PRO A 424 4.72 -17.68 -32.94
N LEU A 425 4.76 -17.53 -31.63
CA LEU A 425 5.97 -17.80 -30.85
C LEU A 425 6.29 -19.29 -30.89
N ARG A 426 7.51 -19.64 -31.30
CA ARG A 426 7.97 -21.03 -31.35
C ARG A 426 8.64 -21.40 -30.03
N ASP A 427 8.62 -22.70 -29.70
CA ASP A 427 9.18 -23.20 -28.42
C ASP A 427 10.72 -23.00 -28.35
N ASP A 428 11.40 -23.00 -29.51
CA ASP A 428 12.85 -22.81 -29.62
C ASP A 428 13.29 -21.34 -29.78
N ASP A 429 12.38 -20.38 -29.87
CA ASP A 429 12.71 -18.96 -29.90
C ASP A 429 13.42 -18.57 -28.58
N THR A 430 14.42 -17.72 -28.69
CA THR A 430 15.10 -17.16 -27.49
C THR A 430 14.73 -15.71 -27.34
N VAL A 431 14.27 -15.32 -26.13
CA VAL A 431 13.80 -13.99 -25.81
C VAL A 431 14.32 -13.51 -24.47
N THR A 432 14.61 -12.22 -24.36
CA THR A 432 14.87 -11.57 -23.08
C THR A 432 13.56 -11.05 -22.51
N VAL A 433 13.29 -11.35 -21.24
CA VAL A 433 12.01 -11.08 -20.58
C VAL A 433 12.24 -10.33 -19.29
N THR A 434 11.50 -9.25 -19.06
CA THR A 434 11.36 -8.60 -17.75
C THR A 434 10.01 -8.97 -17.16
N CYS A 435 10.00 -9.62 -16.01
CA CYS A 435 8.79 -9.87 -15.21
C CYS A 435 8.70 -8.83 -14.11
N LEU A 436 7.52 -8.20 -13.97
CA LEU A 436 7.20 -7.31 -12.87
C LEU A 436 6.22 -8.02 -11.92
N ALA A 437 6.67 -8.29 -10.69
CA ALA A 437 5.89 -9.01 -9.69
C ALA A 437 6.39 -8.66 -8.28
N THR A 438 5.61 -8.96 -7.25
CA THR A 438 6.11 -8.94 -5.87
C THR A 438 7.13 -10.06 -5.65
N GLU A 439 7.96 -9.97 -4.63
CA GLU A 439 8.98 -10.99 -4.33
C GLU A 439 8.37 -12.39 -4.20
N LYS A 440 7.25 -12.52 -3.48
CA LYS A 440 6.50 -13.78 -3.33
C LYS A 440 6.02 -14.34 -4.68
N GLN A 441 5.45 -13.51 -5.53
CA GLN A 441 5.02 -13.91 -6.86
C GLN A 441 6.22 -14.28 -7.72
N MET A 442 7.32 -13.56 -7.60
CA MET A 442 8.55 -13.79 -8.34
C MET A 442 9.15 -15.17 -8.01
N ALA A 443 9.16 -15.55 -6.73
CA ALA A 443 9.62 -16.87 -6.28
C ALA A 443 8.76 -18.03 -6.81
N ALA A 444 7.50 -17.77 -7.11
CA ALA A 444 6.54 -18.78 -7.60
C ALA A 444 6.46 -18.87 -9.13
N LEU A 445 7.13 -17.99 -9.88
CA LEU A 445 7.09 -18.05 -11.35
C LEU A 445 7.78 -19.31 -11.88
N PRO A 446 7.15 -20.10 -12.78
CA PRO A 446 7.69 -21.36 -13.28
C PRO A 446 9.08 -21.22 -13.90
N ALA A 447 9.31 -20.15 -14.64
CA ALA A 447 10.56 -19.89 -15.34
C ALA A 447 11.62 -19.18 -14.48
N SER A 448 11.39 -18.97 -13.19
CA SER A 448 12.37 -18.28 -12.33
C SER A 448 13.67 -19.06 -12.13
N GLU A 449 13.62 -20.39 -12.27
CA GLU A 449 14.74 -21.29 -12.10
C GLU A 449 15.36 -21.77 -13.42
N SER A 450 14.62 -21.77 -14.54
CA SER A 450 15.03 -22.37 -15.82
C SER A 450 15.71 -21.38 -16.76
N GLY A 451 15.37 -20.09 -16.72
CA GLY A 451 16.03 -19.07 -17.53
C GLY A 451 17.38 -18.64 -16.95
N THR A 452 18.30 -18.23 -17.82
CA THR A 452 19.56 -17.60 -17.35
C THR A 452 19.30 -16.15 -16.94
N SER A 453 19.91 -15.70 -15.85
CA SER A 453 19.81 -14.30 -15.43
C SER A 453 20.31 -13.38 -16.54
N ALA A 454 19.52 -12.38 -16.91
CA ALA A 454 19.85 -11.35 -17.88
C ALA A 454 20.16 -9.99 -17.22
N GLY A 455 20.01 -9.89 -15.89
CA GLY A 455 20.27 -8.69 -15.12
C GLY A 455 20.03 -8.92 -13.62
N GLU A 456 20.28 -7.93 -12.81
CA GLU A 456 19.95 -7.95 -11.37
C GLU A 456 18.47 -7.66 -11.14
N ASP A 457 17.90 -8.27 -10.09
CA ASP A 457 16.56 -7.95 -9.63
C ASP A 457 16.55 -6.53 -9.02
N THR A 458 15.65 -5.66 -9.47
CA THR A 458 15.58 -4.27 -8.99
C THR A 458 14.17 -3.88 -8.59
N TRP A 459 14.06 -2.89 -7.70
CA TRP A 459 12.78 -2.26 -7.40
C TRP A 459 12.31 -1.43 -8.60
N VAL A 460 11.18 -1.79 -9.18
CA VAL A 460 10.63 -1.12 -10.39
C VAL A 460 10.47 0.38 -10.17
N LYS A 461 10.04 0.78 -8.98
CA LYS A 461 9.85 2.19 -8.62
C LYS A 461 11.16 2.96 -8.66
N ASN A 462 12.27 2.38 -8.20
CA ASN A 462 13.60 3.01 -8.25
C ASN A 462 14.07 3.17 -9.71
N THR A 463 13.99 2.08 -10.51
CA THR A 463 14.33 2.14 -11.93
C THR A 463 13.51 3.18 -12.68
N TRP A 464 12.21 3.28 -12.37
CA TRP A 464 11.34 4.30 -12.97
C TRP A 464 11.72 5.71 -12.51
N CYS A 465 12.00 5.92 -11.21
CA CYS A 465 12.49 7.19 -10.70
C CYS A 465 13.75 7.65 -11.40
N ASP A 466 14.74 6.77 -11.54
CA ASP A 466 16.01 7.07 -12.20
C ASP A 466 15.80 7.44 -13.67
N HIS A 467 14.92 6.72 -14.35
CA HIS A 467 14.58 7.01 -15.75
C HIS A 467 13.95 8.39 -15.92
N VAL A 468 12.98 8.77 -15.10
CA VAL A 468 12.30 10.07 -15.22
C VAL A 468 13.13 11.22 -14.70
N SER A 469 13.98 11.02 -13.70
CA SER A 469 14.86 12.06 -13.12
C SER A 469 15.99 12.47 -14.08
N GLY A 470 16.29 11.66 -15.09
CA GLY A 470 17.29 11.98 -16.11
C GLY A 470 16.89 13.10 -17.07
N GLY A 471 15.68 13.60 -17.00
CA GLY A 471 15.13 14.64 -17.86
C GLY A 471 14.85 14.16 -19.29
N GLY A 472 13.73 14.58 -19.86
CA GLY A 472 13.35 14.25 -21.23
C GLY A 472 12.85 12.80 -21.42
N ALA A 473 12.43 12.13 -20.38
CA ALA A 473 11.74 10.85 -20.50
C ALA A 473 10.52 10.98 -21.41
N ALA A 474 10.36 10.03 -22.35
CA ALA A 474 9.23 9.97 -23.25
C ALA A 474 8.46 8.67 -23.02
N LEU A 475 7.13 8.76 -23.02
CA LEU A 475 6.26 7.59 -23.00
C LEU A 475 6.21 6.94 -24.39
N ALA A 476 6.25 5.62 -24.41
CA ALA A 476 6.04 4.86 -25.63
C ALA A 476 4.58 4.94 -26.10
N GLU A 477 4.32 4.69 -27.37
CA GLU A 477 2.94 4.57 -27.87
C GLU A 477 2.33 3.23 -27.40
N PRO A 478 1.00 3.18 -27.21
CA PRO A 478 0.32 1.94 -26.83
C PRO A 478 0.32 0.93 -27.98
N GLU A 479 0.40 -0.34 -27.63
CA GLU A 479 0.24 -1.46 -28.56
C GLU A 479 -0.98 -2.30 -28.15
N ASN A 480 -1.65 -2.92 -29.12
CA ASN A 480 -2.66 -3.92 -28.79
C ASN A 480 -1.93 -5.25 -28.45
N TYR A 481 -1.96 -5.62 -27.17
CA TYR A 481 -1.19 -6.73 -26.65
C TYR A 481 -2.04 -7.93 -26.21
N ILE A 482 -3.38 -7.77 -26.15
CA ILE A 482 -4.27 -8.83 -25.70
C ILE A 482 -5.53 -8.87 -26.58
N THR A 483 -6.00 -10.07 -26.88
CA THR A 483 -7.30 -10.32 -27.51
C THR A 483 -8.04 -11.31 -26.66
N LEU A 484 -9.13 -10.86 -26.07
CA LEU A 484 -10.07 -11.67 -25.29
C LEU A 484 -11.21 -12.11 -26.20
N ARG A 485 -11.52 -13.41 -26.22
CA ARG A 485 -12.59 -14.01 -27.04
C ARG A 485 -13.60 -14.76 -26.19
#